data_a9f1152e543b387fb42a8f192f519d06
#
_entry.id   a9f1152e543b387fb42a8f192f519d06
#
_cell.length_a   1.000
_cell.length_b   1.000
_cell.length_c   1.000
_cell.angle_alpha   90.00
_cell.angle_beta   90.00
_cell.angle_gamma   90.00
#
_symmetry.space_group_name_H-M   'P 1'
#
loop_
_entity.id
_entity.type
_entity.pdbx_description
1 polymer ?
#
loop_
_entity_poly.entity_id
_entity_poly.type
_entity_poly.pdbx_seq_one_letter_code
_entity_poly.pdbx_strand_id
1 'polypeptide(L)'
;VGGVQSLPAVFARHQRWSTATQSAVRAWGLEIQCAEQACYSPILTGVMVPDGVDADSVRKVIYERFNCSLGTGLGKVKGRMFRIGHLGDCNDLTLIATIAACEMGLRVAGVSLQASGVQAAMDCVQANPIPALKV
;
A
#
# COMPACT_ATOMS: atom_id res chain seq x y z
N VAL A 1 -16.91 20.08 14.76
CA VAL A 1 -17.56 19.02 14.04
C VAL A 1 -16.66 18.66 12.87
N GLY A 2 -16.09 17.49 12.91
CA GLY A 2 -15.29 16.99 11.79
C GLY A 2 -16.06 17.19 10.50
N GLY A 3 -15.62 18.12 9.66
CA GLY A 3 -16.36 18.53 8.50
C GLY A 3 -16.69 17.36 7.59
N VAL A 4 -17.92 17.35 7.10
CA VAL A 4 -18.29 16.46 6.00
C VAL A 4 -17.44 16.87 4.79
N GLN A 5 -16.53 15.98 4.38
CA GLN A 5 -15.73 16.22 3.19
C GLN A 5 -16.64 16.11 1.95
N SER A 6 -16.40 16.96 0.97
CA SER A 6 -17.05 16.82 -0.34
C SER A 6 -16.55 15.53 -1.03
N LEU A 7 -17.35 14.97 -1.94
CA LEU A 7 -16.94 13.81 -2.75
C LEU A 7 -15.62 14.05 -3.50
N PRO A 8 -15.40 15.21 -4.16
CA PRO A 8 -14.09 15.48 -4.80
C PRO A 8 -12.93 15.45 -3.81
N ALA A 9 -13.11 15.95 -2.59
CA ALA A 9 -12.06 15.91 -1.56
C ALA A 9 -11.78 14.47 -1.10
N VAL A 10 -12.80 13.63 -0.95
CA VAL A 10 -12.67 12.21 -0.62
C VAL A 10 -11.91 11.49 -1.74
N PHE A 11 -12.25 11.71 -2.99
CA PHE A 11 -11.57 11.10 -4.13
C PHE A 11 -10.10 11.52 -4.22
N ALA A 12 -9.82 12.82 -4.01
CA ALA A 12 -8.46 13.33 -4.00
C ALA A 12 -7.61 12.69 -2.90
N ARG A 13 -8.18 12.49 -1.70
CA ARG A 13 -7.51 11.84 -0.59
C ARG A 13 -7.17 10.38 -0.92
N HIS A 14 -8.13 9.63 -1.45
CA HIS A 14 -7.91 8.23 -1.84
C HIS A 14 -6.90 8.11 -2.98
N GLN A 15 -6.95 8.99 -3.96
CA GLN A 15 -5.97 9.03 -5.05
C GLN A 15 -4.56 9.31 -4.52
N ARG A 16 -4.44 10.18 -3.54
CA ARG A 16 -3.17 10.50 -2.88
C ARG A 16 -2.57 9.27 -2.20
N TRP A 17 -3.36 8.52 -1.44
CA TRP A 17 -2.91 7.30 -0.78
C TRP A 17 -2.61 6.17 -1.77
N SER A 18 -3.39 6.05 -2.81
CA SER A 18 -3.17 5.10 -3.90
C SER A 18 -1.82 5.37 -4.57
N THR A 19 -1.54 6.61 -4.93
CA THR A 19 -0.27 7.01 -5.55
C THR A 19 0.92 6.75 -4.64
N ALA A 20 0.80 7.05 -3.35
CA ALA A 20 1.86 6.79 -2.37
C ALA A 20 2.15 5.29 -2.23
N THR A 21 1.10 4.46 -2.16
CA THR A 21 1.24 3.00 -2.08
C THR A 21 1.90 2.42 -3.32
N GLN A 22 1.48 2.85 -4.49
CA GLN A 22 2.07 2.43 -5.76
C GLN A 22 3.55 2.84 -5.86
N SER A 23 3.88 4.04 -5.41
CA SER A 23 5.27 4.50 -5.34
C SER A 23 6.12 3.61 -4.46
N ALA A 24 5.58 3.17 -3.33
CA ALA A 24 6.25 2.23 -2.43
C ALA A 24 6.51 0.88 -3.12
N VAL A 25 5.51 0.32 -3.77
CA VAL A 25 5.64 -0.97 -4.47
C VAL A 25 6.70 -0.91 -5.56
N ARG A 26 6.72 0.18 -6.34
CA ARG A 26 7.74 0.39 -7.38
C ARG A 26 9.13 0.54 -6.78
N ALA A 27 9.27 1.26 -5.67
CA ALA A 27 10.55 1.41 -4.97
C ALA A 27 11.09 0.06 -4.49
N TRP A 28 10.22 -0.83 -4.02
CA TRP A 28 10.62 -2.20 -3.67
C TRP A 28 11.12 -3.01 -4.87
N GLY A 29 10.80 -2.59 -6.09
CA GLY A 29 11.09 -3.34 -7.32
C GLY A 29 10.08 -4.45 -7.57
N LEU A 30 8.93 -4.41 -6.92
CA LEU A 30 7.84 -5.37 -7.10
C LEU A 30 6.83 -4.84 -8.12
N GLU A 31 6.06 -5.77 -8.70
CA GLU A 31 5.02 -5.44 -9.66
C GLU A 31 3.69 -5.20 -8.99
N ILE A 32 2.91 -4.26 -9.54
CA ILE A 32 1.51 -4.08 -9.20
C ILE A 32 0.70 -5.02 -10.10
N GLN A 33 -0.29 -5.71 -9.54
CA GLN A 33 -1.08 -6.71 -10.26
C GLN A 33 -1.71 -6.15 -11.55
N CYS A 34 -2.18 -4.91 -11.52
CA CYS A 34 -2.72 -4.27 -12.71
C CYS A 34 -1.57 -3.74 -13.58
N ALA A 35 -1.49 -4.20 -14.82
CA ALA A 35 -0.39 -3.86 -15.74
C ALA A 35 -0.47 -2.41 -16.23
N GLU A 36 -1.68 -1.83 -16.31
CA GLU A 36 -1.88 -0.47 -16.83
C GLU A 36 -2.21 0.50 -15.71
N GLN A 37 -1.42 1.56 -15.59
CA GLN A 37 -1.58 2.57 -14.54
C GLN A 37 -2.96 3.23 -14.56
N ALA A 38 -3.55 3.42 -15.73
CA ALA A 38 -4.89 3.99 -15.86
C ALA A 38 -5.99 3.13 -15.21
N CYS A 39 -5.72 1.84 -15.01
CA CYS A 39 -6.64 0.88 -14.40
C CYS A 39 -6.36 0.61 -12.94
N TYR A 40 -5.42 1.32 -12.30
CA TYR A 40 -5.13 1.14 -10.87
C TYR A 40 -6.32 1.54 -10.01
N SER A 41 -6.63 0.69 -9.04
CA SER A 41 -7.69 0.98 -8.09
C SER A 41 -7.30 2.14 -7.17
N PRO A 42 -8.20 3.09 -6.91
CA PRO A 42 -7.94 4.17 -5.94
C PRO A 42 -8.01 3.72 -4.49
N ILE A 43 -8.49 2.50 -4.20
CA ILE A 43 -8.73 2.03 -2.82
C ILE A 43 -7.93 0.78 -2.45
N LEU A 44 -7.28 0.15 -3.41
CA LEU A 44 -6.65 -1.15 -3.23
C LEU A 44 -5.46 -1.28 -4.18
N THR A 45 -4.34 -1.77 -3.66
CA THR A 45 -3.15 -2.08 -4.47
C THR A 45 -2.78 -3.54 -4.29
N GLY A 46 -2.77 -4.29 -5.39
CA GLY A 46 -2.29 -5.67 -5.44
C GLY A 46 -0.79 -5.70 -5.67
N VAL A 47 -0.05 -6.31 -4.76
CA VAL A 47 1.41 -6.42 -4.81
C VAL A 47 1.78 -7.84 -5.21
N MET A 48 2.42 -7.99 -6.37
CA MET A 48 2.92 -9.28 -6.82
C MET A 48 4.25 -9.57 -6.14
N VAL A 49 4.36 -10.74 -5.50
CA VAL A 49 5.63 -11.19 -4.95
C VAL A 49 6.47 -11.89 -6.02
N PRO A 50 7.81 -11.94 -5.87
CA PRO A 50 8.66 -12.64 -6.82
C PRO A 50 8.32 -14.13 -6.92
N ASP A 51 8.66 -14.75 -8.05
CA ASP A 51 8.54 -16.19 -8.23
C ASP A 51 9.31 -16.93 -7.13
N GLY A 52 8.71 -18.01 -6.63
CA GLY A 52 9.29 -18.79 -5.55
C GLY A 52 8.97 -18.27 -4.14
N VAL A 53 8.35 -17.10 -4.02
CA VAL A 53 7.87 -16.55 -2.75
C VAL A 53 6.37 -16.81 -2.62
N ASP A 54 5.95 -17.30 -1.44
CA ASP A 54 4.53 -17.48 -1.14
C ASP A 54 4.00 -16.20 -0.46
N ALA A 55 3.12 -15.48 -1.14
CA ALA A 55 2.52 -14.26 -0.62
C ALA A 55 1.71 -14.47 0.66
N ASP A 56 1.10 -15.64 0.83
CA ASP A 56 0.34 -15.95 2.04
C ASP A 56 1.26 -16.15 3.24
N SER A 57 2.47 -16.71 3.04
CA SER A 57 3.49 -16.78 4.07
C SER A 57 4.01 -15.38 4.46
N VAL A 58 4.18 -14.49 3.50
CA VAL A 58 4.54 -13.08 3.76
C VAL A 58 3.45 -12.39 4.59
N ARG A 59 2.19 -12.56 4.21
CA ARG A 59 1.05 -12.00 4.97
C ARG A 59 1.02 -12.52 6.41
N LYS A 60 1.29 -13.80 6.61
CA LYS A 60 1.33 -14.41 7.94
C LYS A 60 2.41 -13.78 8.81
N VAL A 61 3.60 -13.59 8.28
CA VAL A 61 4.70 -12.91 8.98
C VAL A 61 4.30 -11.49 9.38
N ILE A 62 3.71 -10.74 8.46
CA ILE A 62 3.27 -9.37 8.70
C ILE A 62 2.20 -9.33 9.80
N TYR A 63 1.25 -10.23 9.75
CA TYR A 63 0.19 -10.32 10.76
C TYR A 63 0.75 -10.68 12.14
N GLU A 64 1.56 -11.71 12.22
CA GLU A 64 2.06 -12.22 13.50
C GLU A 64 3.07 -11.27 14.16
N ARG A 65 3.92 -10.64 13.38
CA ARG A 65 5.00 -9.80 13.91
C ARG A 65 4.64 -8.33 14.06
N PHE A 66 3.75 -7.82 13.21
CA PHE A 66 3.46 -6.39 13.14
C PHE A 66 1.97 -6.08 13.31
N ASN A 67 1.16 -7.10 13.60
CA ASN A 67 -0.28 -6.95 13.82
C ASN A 67 -0.99 -6.19 12.68
N CYS A 68 -0.58 -6.46 11.45
CA CYS A 68 -1.13 -5.84 10.25
C CYS A 68 -1.76 -6.92 9.37
N SER A 69 -3.07 -6.77 9.09
CA SER A 69 -3.82 -7.71 8.25
C SER A 69 -3.92 -7.19 6.83
N LEU A 70 -3.51 -8.00 5.88
CA LEU A 70 -3.53 -7.68 4.45
C LEU A 70 -4.45 -8.65 3.71
N GLY A 71 -4.98 -8.20 2.57
CA GLY A 71 -5.81 -9.03 1.72
C GLY A 71 -5.02 -10.11 0.99
N THR A 72 -5.66 -11.23 0.72
CA THR A 72 -5.08 -12.33 -0.06
C THR A 72 -5.42 -12.20 -1.54
N GLY A 73 -4.60 -12.80 -2.41
CA GLY A 73 -4.94 -13.01 -3.80
C GLY A 73 -5.97 -14.13 -3.94
N LEU A 74 -6.80 -14.03 -4.97
CA LEU A 74 -7.84 -15.02 -5.27
C LEU A 74 -7.60 -15.64 -6.66
N GLY A 75 -8.08 -16.87 -6.85
CA GLY A 75 -8.00 -17.55 -8.14
C GLY A 75 -6.55 -17.73 -8.61
N LYS A 76 -6.27 -17.26 -9.83
CA LYS A 76 -4.96 -17.44 -10.48
C LYS A 76 -3.81 -16.75 -9.75
N VAL A 77 -4.08 -15.76 -8.91
CA VAL A 77 -3.07 -14.98 -8.17
C VAL A 77 -2.98 -15.38 -6.70
N LYS A 78 -3.68 -16.43 -6.28
CA LYS A 78 -3.59 -16.95 -4.92
C LYS A 78 -2.15 -17.40 -4.63
N GLY A 79 -1.59 -16.94 -3.51
CA GLY A 79 -0.21 -17.23 -3.13
C GLY A 79 0.84 -16.43 -3.90
N ARG A 80 0.45 -15.65 -4.89
CA ARG A 80 1.35 -14.86 -5.73
C ARG A 80 1.29 -13.36 -5.46
N MET A 81 0.26 -12.90 -4.76
CA MET A 81 0.08 -11.49 -4.42
C MET A 81 -0.55 -11.33 -3.04
N PHE A 82 -0.35 -10.17 -2.46
CA PHE A 82 -1.15 -9.67 -1.36
C PHE A 82 -1.71 -8.29 -1.71
N ARG A 83 -2.71 -7.84 -0.95
CA ARG A 83 -3.40 -6.58 -1.24
C ARG A 83 -3.27 -5.62 -0.07
N ILE A 84 -2.94 -4.37 -0.38
CA ILE A 84 -2.91 -3.27 0.57
C ILE A 84 -4.14 -2.41 0.32
N GLY A 85 -5.02 -2.33 1.32
CA GLY A 85 -6.18 -1.43 1.28
C GLY A 85 -5.80 -0.02 1.77
N HIS A 86 -6.29 1.00 1.08
CA HIS A 86 -6.05 2.41 1.41
C HIS A 86 -7.34 3.22 1.25
N LEU A 87 -8.36 2.83 2.00
CA LEU A 87 -9.69 3.45 1.94
C LEU A 87 -10.24 3.71 3.35
N GLY A 88 -11.31 4.49 3.42
CA GLY A 88 -12.08 4.71 4.63
C GLY A 88 -11.39 5.66 5.59
N ASP A 89 -11.27 5.23 6.83
CA ASP A 89 -10.72 6.01 7.95
C ASP A 89 -9.18 6.00 8.01
N CYS A 90 -8.54 5.69 6.90
CA CYS A 90 -7.09 5.75 6.74
C CYS A 90 -6.61 7.21 6.83
N ASN A 91 -5.37 7.40 7.27
CA ASN A 91 -4.66 8.68 7.20
C ASN A 91 -3.21 8.43 6.77
N ASP A 92 -2.45 9.50 6.58
CA ASP A 92 -1.06 9.39 6.14
C ASP A 92 -0.22 8.51 7.08
N LEU A 93 -0.39 8.67 8.38
CA LEU A 93 0.40 7.93 9.37
C LEU A 93 0.05 6.45 9.37
N THR A 94 -1.24 6.10 9.31
CA THR A 94 -1.66 4.70 9.24
C THR A 94 -1.25 4.04 7.93
N LEU A 95 -1.26 4.78 6.83
CA LEU A 95 -0.78 4.28 5.55
C LEU A 95 0.73 4.01 5.59
N ILE A 96 1.52 4.96 6.08
CA ILE A 96 2.97 4.80 6.21
C ILE A 96 3.30 3.62 7.14
N ALA A 97 2.58 3.49 8.26
CA ALA A 97 2.75 2.37 9.18
C ALA A 97 2.46 1.02 8.49
N THR A 98 1.41 0.94 7.69
CA THR A 98 1.06 -0.27 6.92
C THR A 98 2.15 -0.61 5.90
N ILE A 99 2.63 0.38 5.17
CA ILE A 99 3.72 0.20 4.21
C ILE A 99 5.01 -0.25 4.93
N ALA A 100 5.30 0.32 6.10
CA ALA A 100 6.44 -0.09 6.91
C ALA A 100 6.32 -1.55 7.37
N ALA A 101 5.14 -1.98 7.80
CA ALA A 101 4.88 -3.37 8.17
C ALA A 101 5.09 -4.32 6.98
N CYS A 102 4.63 -3.93 5.80
CA CYS A 102 4.86 -4.70 4.57
C CYS A 102 6.35 -4.78 4.23
N GLU A 103 7.08 -3.68 4.29
CA GLU A 103 8.51 -3.65 3.98
C GLU A 103 9.30 -4.54 4.93
N MET A 104 9.06 -4.42 6.22
CA MET A 104 9.71 -5.26 7.21
C MET A 104 9.36 -6.74 7.03
N GLY A 105 8.10 -7.04 6.77
CA GLY A 105 7.64 -8.41 6.54
C GLY A 105 8.24 -9.04 5.30
N LEU A 106 8.33 -8.30 4.22
CA LEU A 106 8.98 -8.75 2.98
C LEU A 106 10.46 -9.08 3.24
N ARG A 107 11.17 -8.24 3.97
CA ARG A 107 12.58 -8.47 4.32
C ARG A 107 12.75 -9.70 5.23
N VAL A 108 11.90 -9.85 6.22
CA VAL A 108 11.91 -11.02 7.12
C VAL A 108 11.63 -12.31 6.34
N ALA A 109 10.76 -12.24 5.33
CA ALA A 109 10.48 -13.38 4.45
C ALA A 109 11.58 -13.65 3.42
N GLY A 110 12.65 -12.86 3.40
CA GLY A 110 13.79 -13.07 2.52
C GLY A 110 13.65 -12.43 1.14
N VAL A 111 12.65 -11.56 0.95
CA VAL A 111 12.46 -10.86 -0.33
C VAL A 111 13.48 -9.73 -0.44
N SER A 112 14.23 -9.73 -1.53
CA SER A 112 15.20 -8.67 -1.82
C SER A 112 14.48 -7.44 -2.36
N LEU A 113 14.63 -6.29 -1.70
CA LEU A 113 14.00 -5.04 -2.09
C LEU A 113 15.03 -4.08 -2.68
N GLN A 114 14.68 -3.39 -3.76
CA GLN A 114 15.58 -2.48 -4.47
C GLN A 114 15.83 -1.20 -3.68
N ALA A 115 14.79 -0.65 -3.05
CA ALA A 115 14.85 0.57 -2.27
C ALA A 115 13.74 0.58 -1.21
N SER A 116 13.75 1.57 -0.33
CA SER A 116 12.71 1.72 0.70
C SER A 116 11.41 2.26 0.11
N GLY A 117 10.35 1.46 0.20
CA GLY A 117 9.00 1.88 -0.15
C GLY A 117 8.42 2.87 0.86
N VAL A 118 8.83 2.76 2.13
CA VAL A 118 8.45 3.72 3.17
C VAL A 118 8.95 5.11 2.81
N GLN A 119 10.20 5.23 2.40
CA GLN A 119 10.76 6.52 1.98
C GLN A 119 10.02 7.07 0.76
N ALA A 120 9.77 6.23 -0.26
CA ALA A 120 9.04 6.65 -1.46
C ALA A 120 7.63 7.12 -1.14
N ALA A 121 6.92 6.44 -0.23
CA ALA A 121 5.59 6.84 0.20
C ALA A 121 5.62 8.17 0.98
N MET A 122 6.58 8.35 1.87
CA MET A 122 6.75 9.62 2.61
C MET A 122 7.02 10.77 1.65
N ASP A 123 7.92 10.59 0.69
CA ASP A 123 8.24 11.62 -0.30
C ASP A 123 6.99 11.99 -1.11
N CYS A 124 6.17 11.01 -1.48
CA CYS A 124 4.94 11.23 -2.21
C CYS A 124 3.92 12.06 -1.40
N VAL A 125 3.69 11.71 -0.13
CA VAL A 125 2.72 12.44 0.70
C VAL A 125 3.21 13.84 1.06
N GLN A 126 4.51 14.03 1.22
CA GLN A 126 5.10 15.35 1.46
C GLN A 126 4.95 16.26 0.24
N ALA A 127 5.14 15.73 -0.96
CA ALA A 127 5.03 16.48 -2.21
C ALA A 127 3.58 16.86 -2.55
N ASN A 128 2.61 16.15 -1.98
CA ASN A 128 1.18 16.32 -2.27
C ASN A 128 0.39 16.58 -0.98
N PRO A 129 0.60 17.72 -0.32
CA PRO A 129 -0.07 17.97 0.95
C PRO A 129 -1.58 18.09 0.79
N ILE A 130 -2.31 17.56 1.76
CA ILE A 130 -3.74 17.83 1.86
C ILE A 130 -3.91 19.27 2.34
N PRO A 131 -4.79 20.06 1.70
CA PRO A 131 -5.10 21.38 2.24
C PRO A 131 -5.54 21.28 3.70
N ALA A 132 -4.93 22.08 4.57
CA ALA A 132 -5.29 22.07 5.97
C ALA A 132 -6.81 22.25 6.12
N LEU A 133 -7.44 21.40 6.92
CA LEU A 133 -8.83 21.62 7.29
C LEU A 133 -8.89 23.00 7.94
N LYS A 134 -9.58 23.92 7.32
CA LYS A 134 -9.84 25.21 7.94
C LYS A 134 -10.75 24.95 9.14
N VAL A 135 -10.19 25.15 10.28
CA VAL A 135 -10.94 25.05 11.53
C VAL A 135 -11.83 26.29 11.67
#